data_f56f10a0cb4fba79ee82cec24aa5f8d1
#
_entry.id   f56f10a0cb4fba79ee82cec24aa5f8d1
#
_cell.length_a   1.000
_cell.length_b   1.000
_cell.length_c   1.000
_cell.angle_alpha   90.00
_cell.angle_beta   90.00
_cell.angle_gamma   90.00
#
_symmetry.space_group_name_H-M   'P 1'
#
loop_
_entity.id
_entity.type
_entity.pdbx_description
1 polymer ?
#
loop_
_entity_poly.entity_id
_entity_poly.type
_entity_poly.pdbx_seq_one_letter_code
_entity_poly.pdbx_strand_id
1 'polypeptide(L)'
;SSKELREEIIKAGRRAVSQLIKVAKEEIITGDPEHELAADRLKNAAATKKLAVFDAFDILNRIEEERNVLDNVVVDKKDDSKKGFAEKFSK
;
A
#
# COMPACT_ATOMS: atom_id res chain seq x y z
N SER A 1 15.21 -8.70 -15.93
CA SER A 1 13.94 -8.93 -16.61
C SER A 1 12.84 -8.05 -16.03
N SER A 2 11.75 -7.96 -16.73
CA SER A 2 10.58 -7.20 -16.26
C SER A 2 10.03 -7.75 -14.95
N LYS A 3 10.01 -9.06 -14.81
CA LYS A 3 9.55 -9.72 -13.59
C LYS A 3 10.41 -9.35 -12.39
N GLU A 4 11.73 -9.39 -12.59
CA GLU A 4 12.66 -9.05 -11.51
C GLU A 4 12.52 -7.60 -11.08
N LEU A 5 12.35 -6.70 -12.04
CA LEU A 5 12.14 -5.29 -11.75
C LEU A 5 10.84 -5.06 -10.99
N ARG A 6 9.77 -5.75 -11.39
CA ARG A 6 8.51 -5.64 -10.67
C ARG A 6 8.61 -6.14 -9.25
N GLU A 7 9.33 -7.23 -9.04
CA GLU A 7 9.56 -7.73 -7.68
C GLU A 7 10.38 -6.76 -6.83
N GLU A 8 11.35 -6.10 -7.43
CA GLU A 8 12.13 -5.06 -6.76
C GLU A 8 11.26 -3.88 -6.35
N ILE A 9 10.37 -3.46 -7.25
CA ILE A 9 9.44 -2.37 -6.95
C ILE A 9 8.49 -2.76 -5.82
N ILE A 10 8.02 -4.00 -5.81
CA ILE A 10 7.15 -4.49 -4.74
C ILE A 10 7.88 -4.45 -3.40
N LYS A 11 9.13 -4.85 -3.36
CA LYS A 11 9.92 -4.77 -2.12
C LYS A 11 10.09 -3.34 -1.65
N ALA A 12 10.39 -2.43 -2.57
CA ALA A 12 10.51 -1.01 -2.25
C ALA A 12 9.18 -0.46 -1.73
N GLY A 13 8.08 -0.86 -2.34
CA GLY A 13 6.75 -0.45 -1.91
C GLY A 13 6.43 -0.93 -0.49
N ARG A 14 6.81 -2.16 -0.15
CA ARG A 14 6.60 -2.68 1.21
C ARG A 14 7.38 -1.89 2.25
N ARG A 15 8.60 -1.48 1.90
CA ARG A 15 9.39 -0.62 2.79
C ARG A 15 8.72 0.74 2.97
N ALA A 16 8.20 1.30 1.88
CA ALA A 16 7.48 2.57 1.95
C ALA A 16 6.27 2.46 2.86
N VAL A 17 5.50 1.37 2.74
CA VAL A 17 4.36 1.11 3.62
C VAL A 17 4.80 1.07 5.09
N SER A 18 5.90 0.39 5.39
CA SER A 18 6.44 0.35 6.75
C SER A 18 6.77 1.73 7.29
N GLN A 19 7.36 2.59 6.47
CA GLN A 19 7.68 3.96 6.87
C GLN A 19 6.42 4.79 7.10
N LEU A 20 5.43 4.62 6.23
CA LEU A 20 4.15 5.32 6.38
C LEU A 20 3.42 4.88 7.65
N ILE A 21 3.51 3.61 7.99
CA ILE A 21 2.95 3.11 9.25
C ILE A 21 3.62 3.79 10.44
N LYS A 22 4.93 3.96 10.40
CA LYS A 22 5.65 4.66 11.46
C LYS A 22 5.17 6.10 11.60
N VAL A 23 5.02 6.81 10.49
CA VAL A 23 4.50 8.18 10.50
C VAL A 23 3.11 8.21 11.12
N ALA A 24 2.24 7.28 10.71
CA ALA A 24 0.88 7.22 11.23
C ALA A 24 0.84 6.94 12.73
N LYS A 25 1.80 6.18 13.25
CA LYS A 25 1.87 5.84 14.67
C LYS A 25 2.55 6.89 15.55
N GLU A 26 3.27 7.82 14.94
CA GLU A 26 3.97 8.84 15.73
C GLU A 26 2.99 9.64 16.58
N GLU A 27 3.40 9.90 17.81
CA GLU A 27 2.64 10.75 18.69
C GLU A 27 2.75 12.19 18.21
N ILE A 28 1.62 12.90 18.25
CA ILE A 28 1.59 14.31 17.86
C ILE A 28 2.05 15.14 19.05
N ILE A 29 3.19 15.82 18.89
CA ILE A 29 3.74 16.69 19.91
C ILE A 29 3.49 18.12 19.50
N THR A 30 2.58 18.80 20.21
CA THR A 30 2.19 20.17 19.89
C THR A 30 2.81 21.22 20.81
N GLY A 31 3.48 20.78 21.88
CA GLY A 31 4.03 21.68 22.89
C GLY A 31 2.93 22.20 23.81
N ASP A 32 3.02 23.49 24.17
CA ASP A 32 2.06 24.12 25.06
C ASP A 32 0.69 24.20 24.38
N PRO A 33 -0.36 23.57 24.95
CA PRO A 33 -1.69 23.61 24.37
C PRO A 33 -2.28 25.00 24.22
N GLU A 34 -1.79 25.96 25.01
CA GLU A 34 -2.27 27.35 24.98
C GLU A 34 -1.54 28.20 23.94
N HIS A 35 -0.48 27.66 23.35
CA HIS A 35 0.23 28.39 22.32
C HIS A 35 -0.69 28.52 21.08
N GLU A 36 -0.73 29.72 20.53
CA GLU A 36 -1.64 29.99 19.40
C GLU A 36 -1.43 29.10 18.19
N LEU A 37 -0.22 28.57 18.01
CA LEU A 37 0.09 27.67 16.88
C LEU A 37 -0.16 26.21 17.19
N ALA A 38 -0.54 25.87 18.43
CA ALA A 38 -0.73 24.47 18.82
C ALA A 38 -1.85 23.81 18.03
N ALA A 39 -2.96 24.52 17.82
CA ALA A 39 -4.08 24.00 17.05
C ALA A 39 -3.70 23.73 15.59
N ASP A 40 -2.93 24.63 14.99
CA ASP A 40 -2.47 24.47 13.62
C ASP A 40 -1.49 23.30 13.48
N ARG A 41 -0.60 23.16 14.43
CA ARG A 41 0.35 22.05 14.46
C ARG A 41 -0.37 20.72 14.59
N LEU A 42 -1.37 20.65 15.46
CA LEU A 42 -2.17 19.46 15.64
C LEU A 42 -2.90 19.10 14.35
N LYS A 43 -3.54 20.09 13.74
CA LYS A 43 -4.27 19.91 12.49
C LYS A 43 -3.34 19.41 11.39
N ASN A 44 -2.18 20.03 11.24
CA ASN A 44 -1.23 19.65 10.20
C ASN A 44 -0.68 18.24 10.44
N ALA A 45 -0.36 17.91 11.68
CA ALA A 45 0.12 16.58 12.01
C ALA A 45 -0.95 15.51 11.77
N ALA A 46 -2.20 15.81 12.11
CA ALA A 46 -3.30 14.89 11.88
C ALA A 46 -3.52 14.67 10.38
N ALA A 47 -3.45 15.75 9.59
CA ALA A 47 -3.58 15.65 8.12
C ALA A 47 -2.45 14.81 7.54
N THR A 48 -1.22 14.99 8.02
CA THR A 48 -0.07 14.20 7.57
C THR A 48 -0.27 12.72 7.88
N LYS A 49 -0.78 12.40 9.07
CA LYS A 49 -1.05 11.01 9.46
C LYS A 49 -2.16 10.40 8.61
N LYS A 50 -3.18 11.17 8.32
CA LYS A 50 -4.26 10.70 7.42
C LYS A 50 -3.70 10.35 6.06
N LEU A 51 -2.86 11.24 5.49
CA LEU A 51 -2.23 10.97 4.19
C LEU A 51 -1.35 9.73 4.25
N ALA A 52 -0.60 9.55 5.33
CA ALA A 52 0.25 8.38 5.50
C ALA A 52 -0.57 7.09 5.47
N VAL A 53 -1.71 7.07 6.16
CA VAL A 53 -2.60 5.91 6.18
C VAL A 53 -3.18 5.64 4.79
N PHE A 54 -3.68 6.68 4.13
CA PHE A 54 -4.26 6.54 2.80
C PHE A 54 -3.23 6.09 1.79
N ASP A 55 -2.04 6.68 1.83
CA ASP A 55 -0.95 6.30 0.94
C ASP A 55 -0.50 4.86 1.18
N ALA A 56 -0.48 4.43 2.45
CA ALA A 56 -0.13 3.05 2.77
C ALA A 56 -1.14 2.08 2.15
N PHE A 57 -2.44 2.37 2.25
CA PHE A 57 -3.46 1.55 1.60
C PHE A 57 -3.33 1.55 0.08
N ASP A 58 -3.06 2.72 -0.51
CA ASP A 58 -2.90 2.82 -1.95
C ASP A 58 -1.73 1.97 -2.44
N ILE A 59 -0.60 2.05 -1.76
CA ILE A 59 0.57 1.27 -2.11
C ILE A 59 0.30 -0.22 -1.92
N LEU A 60 -0.33 -0.59 -0.80
CA LEU A 60 -0.64 -1.99 -0.52
C LEU A 60 -1.57 -2.57 -1.59
N ASN A 61 -2.61 -1.84 -1.96
CA ASN A 61 -3.54 -2.27 -3.00
C ASN A 61 -2.82 -2.46 -4.32
N ARG A 62 -1.91 -1.55 -4.66
CA ARG A 62 -1.14 -1.67 -5.89
C ARG A 62 -0.19 -2.86 -5.86
N ILE A 63 0.42 -3.13 -4.71
CA ILE A 63 1.27 -4.30 -4.54
C ILE A 63 0.45 -5.58 -4.76
N GLU A 64 -0.75 -5.65 -4.21
CA GLU A 64 -1.62 -6.80 -4.38
C GLU A 64 -1.99 -7.01 -5.85
N GLU A 65 -2.33 -5.92 -6.55
CA GLU A 65 -2.61 -5.99 -7.98
C GLU A 65 -1.41 -6.51 -8.76
N GLU A 66 -0.22 -5.98 -8.48
CA GLU A 66 1.00 -6.40 -9.16
C GLU A 66 1.36 -7.86 -8.82
N ARG A 67 1.15 -8.27 -7.58
CA ARG A 67 1.37 -9.66 -7.19
C ARG A 67 0.41 -10.59 -7.94
N ASN A 68 -0.84 -10.19 -8.06
CA ASN A 68 -1.83 -10.97 -8.82
C ASN A 68 -1.44 -11.09 -10.30
N VAL A 69 -0.93 -10.01 -10.88
CA VAL A 69 -0.46 -10.05 -12.26
C VAL A 69 0.69 -11.05 -12.42
N LEU A 70 1.66 -11.01 -11.52
CA LEU A 70 2.79 -11.94 -11.58
C LEU A 70 2.35 -13.38 -11.37
N ASP A 71 1.43 -13.61 -10.45
CA ASP A 71 0.89 -14.94 -10.19
C ASP A 71 0.10 -15.46 -11.39
N ASN A 72 -0.65 -14.59 -12.04
CA ASN A 72 -1.41 -14.96 -13.24
C ASN A 72 -0.50 -15.30 -14.40
N VAL A 73 0.63 -14.62 -14.54
CA VAL A 73 1.62 -14.96 -15.55
C VAL A 73 2.14 -16.38 -15.34
N VAL A 74 2.34 -16.77 -14.07
CA VAL A 74 2.73 -18.14 -13.73
C VAL A 74 1.61 -19.12 -14.04
N VAL A 75 0.36 -18.75 -13.69
CA VAL A 75 -0.82 -19.58 -13.91
C VAL A 75 -1.13 -19.74 -15.40
N ASP A 76 -0.89 -18.71 -16.20
CA ASP A 76 -1.13 -18.76 -17.64
C ASP A 76 -0.31 -19.85 -18.33
N LYS A 77 0.79 -20.26 -17.77
CA LYS A 77 1.57 -21.38 -18.28
C LYS A 77 0.89 -22.72 -18.04
N LYS A 78 -0.15 -22.71 -17.21
CA LYS A 78 -0.96 -23.89 -16.91
C LYS A 78 -2.37 -23.64 -17.42
N ASP A 79 -2.60 -23.94 -18.67
CA ASP A 79 -3.89 -23.68 -19.32
C ASP A 79 -5.08 -24.22 -18.55
N ASP A 80 -4.92 -25.35 -17.91
CA ASP A 80 -6.01 -26.01 -17.19
C ASP A 80 -6.61 -25.15 -16.09
N SER A 81 -5.77 -24.42 -15.38
CA SER A 81 -6.24 -23.56 -14.29
C SER A 81 -7.14 -22.47 -14.83
N LYS A 82 -6.78 -21.91 -15.98
CA LYS A 82 -7.54 -20.84 -16.59
C LYS A 82 -8.89 -21.32 -17.09
N LYS A 83 -8.91 -22.49 -17.70
CA LYS A 83 -10.15 -23.09 -18.19
C LYS A 83 -11.10 -23.41 -17.04
N GLY A 84 -10.58 -24.00 -15.98
CA GLY A 84 -11.37 -24.31 -14.81
C GLY A 84 -12.03 -23.11 -14.21
N PHE A 85 -11.29 -22.01 -14.15
CA PHE A 85 -11.81 -20.75 -13.63
C PHE A 85 -12.95 -20.23 -14.51
N ALA A 86 -12.76 -20.24 -15.82
CA ALA A 86 -13.78 -19.76 -16.74
C ALA A 86 -15.06 -20.60 -16.66
N GLU A 87 -14.93 -21.89 -16.59
CA GLU A 87 -16.08 -22.80 -16.48
C GLU A 87 -16.87 -22.54 -15.20
N LYS A 88 -16.16 -22.29 -14.12
CA LYS A 88 -16.78 -22.01 -12.82
C LYS A 88 -17.69 -20.79 -12.89
N PHE A 89 -17.30 -19.78 -13.65
CA PHE A 89 -18.05 -18.54 -13.74
C PHE A 89 -19.03 -18.52 -14.90
N SER A 90 -19.00 -19.49 -15.75
CA SER A 90 -19.89 -19.59 -16.93
C SER A 90 -21.28 -20.11 -16.60
N LYS A 91 -21.50 -20.55 -15.42
CA LYS A 91 -22.80 -21.12 -15.04
C LYS A 91 -23.89 -20.10 -14.87
#